data_5048bde53677f425f5f03bff008d94cc
#
_entry.id   5048bde53677f425f5f03bff008d94cc
#
_cell.length_a   1.000
_cell.length_b   1.000
_cell.length_c   1.000
_cell.angle_alpha   90.00
_cell.angle_beta   90.00
_cell.angle_gamma   90.00
#
_symmetry.space_group_name_H-M   'P 1'
#
loop_
_entity.id
_entity.type
_entity.pdbx_description
1 polymer ?
#
loop_
_entity_poly.entity_id
_entity_poly.type
_entity_poly.pdbx_seq_one_letter_code
_entity_poly.pdbx_strand_id
1 'polypeptide(L)'
;MVYMSNKIFTHSLPMRYADFPTLVDALDYAALSSAGMNFYDRRCQLEDQLEYQTLKTRAEAGAKRLLSLNLKKGERVALIAETSSGFVEAFFACQYAGLVAVPLAIPMGVGQRDSWSAKLQGLLASCQPAAIITGDEWLPLVNAATHNNPELHVLSHAWFKALPEADVALQRPVPNDIAYLQYTSGSTRFPRGVIITHREVMANLRAISHDGIKLRPGDRCVSWLPFYHDMGLVGFLLTPVATQLSVDYLRTQDFAMRPLQWLKLISKNRGTVSVAPPFGYELCQRRVNEKDLAELDLSCWRVAGIGAEPISAEQLHQFAECFRQVNFDNKTFMPCYGLAENALAVSFSDEASGVVVNEVDRDILEYQGKAVAPGAETRAVSTFVNCGKALPEHGIEIRNEAGMPVAERVVGHICISGPSLMSGYFGDQVSQDEIAATGWLDTGDLGYLLDGYLYVTGH
;
A
#
# COMPACT_ATOMS: atom_id res chain seq x y z
N MET A 1 -14.64 42.55 -34.94
CA MET A 1 -14.83 41.34 -34.11
C MET A 1 -13.67 40.38 -34.46
N VAL A 2 -12.64 40.44 -33.66
CA VAL A 2 -11.45 39.57 -33.84
C VAL A 2 -11.54 38.46 -32.83
N TYR A 3 -11.77 37.26 -33.32
CA TYR A 3 -11.67 36.02 -32.52
C TYR A 3 -10.20 35.78 -32.23
N MET A 4 -9.75 36.05 -30.98
CA MET A 4 -8.49 35.55 -30.50
C MET A 4 -8.67 34.09 -30.12
N SER A 5 -8.12 33.20 -30.93
CA SER A 5 -7.94 31.78 -30.63
C SER A 5 -6.93 31.64 -29.50
N ASN A 6 -7.39 31.37 -28.29
CA ASN A 6 -6.53 30.90 -27.20
C ASN A 6 -6.03 29.50 -27.54
N LYS A 7 -4.88 29.38 -28.18
CA LYS A 7 -4.11 28.14 -28.19
C LYS A 7 -3.55 27.92 -26.80
N ILE A 8 -4.26 27.16 -25.97
CA ILE A 8 -3.71 26.58 -24.77
C ILE A 8 -2.68 25.56 -25.21
N PHE A 9 -1.41 25.89 -25.15
CA PHE A 9 -0.32 24.94 -25.24
C PHE A 9 -0.34 24.13 -23.92
N THR A 10 -1.08 23.05 -23.88
CA THR A 10 -0.93 22.01 -22.87
C THR A 10 0.35 21.24 -23.18
N HIS A 11 1.49 21.73 -22.73
CA HIS A 11 2.63 20.86 -22.53
C HIS A 11 2.24 19.90 -21.42
N SER A 12 1.86 18.66 -21.79
CA SER A 12 1.64 17.62 -20.81
C SER A 12 2.95 17.40 -20.07
N LEU A 13 2.91 17.49 -18.74
CA LEU A 13 4.05 17.20 -17.87
C LEU A 13 4.59 15.79 -18.19
N PRO A 14 5.89 15.61 -18.51
CA PRO A 14 6.43 14.28 -18.73
C PRO A 14 6.25 13.38 -17.53
N MET A 15 5.72 12.18 -17.72
CA MET A 15 5.57 11.20 -16.63
C MET A 15 6.94 10.74 -16.13
N ARG A 16 7.13 10.75 -14.82
CA ARG A 16 8.32 10.22 -14.14
C ARG A 16 7.90 9.06 -13.26
N TYR A 17 8.76 8.04 -13.19
CA TYR A 17 8.49 6.78 -12.48
C TYR A 17 9.23 6.76 -11.15
N ALA A 18 8.84 7.64 -10.23
CA ALA A 18 9.40 7.73 -8.87
C ALA A 18 10.94 7.91 -8.83
N ASP A 19 11.54 8.49 -9.86
CA ASP A 19 12.99 8.78 -9.93
C ASP A 19 13.32 10.08 -9.19
N PHE A 20 12.98 10.11 -7.91
CA PHE A 20 13.19 11.25 -7.01
C PHE A 20 13.97 10.81 -5.77
N PRO A 21 14.75 11.72 -5.14
CA PRO A 21 15.48 11.40 -3.93
C PRO A 21 14.57 11.15 -2.72
N THR A 22 13.44 11.87 -2.63
CA THR A 22 12.55 11.84 -1.48
C THR A 22 11.07 11.96 -1.90
N LEU A 23 10.15 11.66 -0.96
CA LEU A 23 8.72 11.86 -1.17
C LEU A 23 8.34 13.33 -1.38
N VAL A 24 9.11 14.26 -0.78
CA VAL A 24 8.91 15.71 -0.96
C VAL A 24 9.19 16.10 -2.43
N ASP A 25 10.30 15.61 -2.99
CA ASP A 25 10.63 15.87 -4.40
C ASP A 25 9.58 15.27 -5.34
N ALA A 26 9.05 14.10 -5.00
CA ALA A 26 7.96 13.47 -5.78
C ALA A 26 6.69 14.32 -5.80
N LEU A 27 6.26 14.84 -4.64
CA LEU A 27 5.09 15.71 -4.56
C LEU A 27 5.34 17.08 -5.24
N ASP A 28 6.53 17.64 -5.07
CA ASP A 28 6.89 18.91 -5.75
C ASP A 28 6.73 18.78 -7.28
N TYR A 29 7.15 17.65 -7.85
CA TYR A 29 6.98 17.40 -9.28
C TYR A 29 5.51 17.13 -9.64
N ALA A 30 4.80 16.30 -8.87
CA ALA A 30 3.38 16.02 -9.10
C ALA A 30 2.51 17.30 -9.03
N ALA A 31 2.89 18.24 -8.19
CA ALA A 31 2.20 19.53 -8.06
C ALA A 31 2.23 20.39 -9.33
N LEU A 32 3.10 20.09 -10.30
CA LEU A 32 3.14 20.74 -11.61
C LEU A 32 2.10 20.15 -12.58
N SER A 33 1.48 19.03 -12.23
CA SER A 33 0.43 18.38 -13.02
C SER A 33 -0.95 18.85 -12.62
N SER A 34 -1.96 18.49 -13.42
CA SER A 34 -3.39 18.64 -13.07
C SER A 34 -3.97 17.43 -12.36
N ALA A 35 -3.14 16.43 -12.03
CA ALA A 35 -3.58 15.22 -11.35
C ALA A 35 -3.83 15.45 -9.85
N GLY A 36 -4.54 14.52 -9.24
CA GLY A 36 -4.87 14.58 -7.83
C GLY A 36 -5.64 13.37 -7.32
N MET A 37 -6.14 13.51 -6.12
CA MET A 37 -6.87 12.50 -5.38
C MET A 37 -8.34 12.87 -5.31
N ASN A 38 -9.21 11.91 -5.60
CA ASN A 38 -10.65 12.09 -5.55
C ASN A 38 -11.24 11.13 -4.51
N PHE A 39 -12.04 11.63 -3.60
CA PHE A 39 -12.66 10.86 -2.53
C PHE A 39 -14.15 10.72 -2.81
N TYR A 40 -14.63 9.49 -2.86
CA TYR A 40 -16.02 9.16 -3.21
C TYR A 40 -16.75 8.58 -2.00
N ASP A 41 -18.03 8.90 -1.90
CA ASP A 41 -18.92 8.30 -0.91
C ASP A 41 -19.37 6.89 -1.30
N ARG A 42 -20.12 6.24 -0.42
CA ARG A 42 -20.70 4.90 -0.62
C ARG A 42 -21.67 4.78 -1.80
N ARG A 43 -21.99 5.87 -2.48
CA ARG A 43 -22.83 5.94 -3.69
C ARG A 43 -22.03 6.27 -4.93
N CYS A 44 -20.69 6.27 -4.82
CA CYS A 44 -19.78 6.71 -5.87
C CYS A 44 -20.05 8.16 -6.34
N GLN A 45 -20.44 9.03 -5.38
CA GLN A 45 -20.49 10.46 -5.61
C GLN A 45 -19.22 11.11 -5.08
N LEU A 46 -18.68 12.07 -5.82
CA LEU A 46 -17.48 12.79 -5.40
C LEU A 46 -17.82 13.66 -4.16
N GLU A 47 -17.14 13.40 -3.05
CA GLU A 47 -17.26 14.13 -1.78
C GLU A 47 -16.18 15.20 -1.63
N ASP A 48 -14.94 14.85 -1.99
CA ASP A 48 -13.79 15.72 -1.82
C ASP A 48 -12.77 15.50 -2.94
N GLN A 49 -12.00 16.52 -3.25
CA GLN A 49 -10.98 16.49 -4.28
C GLN A 49 -9.74 17.23 -3.80
N LEU A 50 -8.58 16.63 -4.00
CA LEU A 50 -7.29 17.17 -3.57
C LEU A 50 -6.29 17.10 -4.72
N GLU A 51 -6.19 18.16 -5.50
CA GLU A 51 -5.15 18.29 -6.52
C GLU A 51 -3.76 18.30 -5.89
N TYR A 52 -2.75 17.75 -6.55
CA TYR A 52 -1.39 17.67 -5.99
C TYR A 52 -0.77 19.04 -5.73
N GLN A 53 -1.12 20.06 -6.52
CA GLN A 53 -0.72 21.44 -6.25
C GLN A 53 -1.28 21.95 -4.93
N THR A 54 -2.56 21.71 -4.68
CA THR A 54 -3.23 22.08 -3.43
C THR A 54 -2.66 21.29 -2.25
N LEU A 55 -2.43 19.99 -2.44
CA LEU A 55 -1.80 19.16 -1.42
C LEU A 55 -0.42 19.68 -1.02
N LYS A 56 0.43 20.03 -1.99
CA LYS A 56 1.75 20.62 -1.71
C LYS A 56 1.61 21.88 -0.86
N THR A 57 0.80 22.82 -1.28
CA THR A 57 0.60 24.09 -0.55
C THR A 57 0.12 23.85 0.89
N ARG A 58 -0.86 22.96 1.07
CA ARG A 58 -1.40 22.63 2.40
C ARG A 58 -0.42 21.85 3.26
N ALA A 59 0.39 20.98 2.65
CA ALA A 59 1.41 20.23 3.35
C ALA A 59 2.57 21.12 3.84
N GLU A 60 3.02 22.07 3.04
CA GLU A 60 4.03 23.06 3.44
C GLU A 60 3.54 23.93 4.61
N ALA A 61 2.30 24.43 4.54
CA ALA A 61 1.69 25.16 5.64
C ALA A 61 1.53 24.26 6.89
N GLY A 62 1.07 23.02 6.70
CA GLY A 62 0.96 22.02 7.77
C GLY A 62 2.29 21.70 8.43
N ALA A 63 3.36 21.61 7.66
CA ALA A 63 4.71 21.42 8.19
C ALA A 63 5.12 22.55 9.14
N LYS A 64 4.89 23.80 8.76
CA LYS A 64 5.14 24.96 9.62
C LYS A 64 4.27 24.95 10.88
N ARG A 65 3.02 24.47 10.79
CA ARG A 65 2.13 24.29 11.95
C ARG A 65 2.66 23.23 12.90
N LEU A 66 3.14 22.09 12.41
CA LEU A 66 3.78 21.07 13.26
C LEU A 66 5.03 21.62 13.94
N LEU A 67 5.85 22.37 13.21
CA LEU A 67 7.07 22.99 13.76
C LEU A 67 6.75 24.08 14.80
N SER A 68 5.57 24.69 14.79
CA SER A 68 5.14 25.63 15.85
C SER A 68 4.96 24.96 17.22
N LEU A 69 4.82 23.63 17.24
CA LEU A 69 4.78 22.83 18.46
C LEU A 69 6.18 22.48 19.02
N ASN A 70 7.24 23.08 18.48
CA ASN A 70 8.64 22.83 18.81
C ASN A 70 9.10 21.38 18.55
N LEU A 71 8.42 20.67 17.63
CA LEU A 71 8.83 19.32 17.23
C LEU A 71 10.18 19.36 16.50
N LYS A 72 11.01 18.35 16.78
CA LYS A 72 12.36 18.24 16.21
C LYS A 72 12.39 17.22 15.09
N LYS A 73 13.31 17.40 14.15
CA LYS A 73 13.56 16.45 13.07
C LYS A 73 13.65 15.02 13.61
N GLY A 74 12.94 14.08 12.95
CA GLY A 74 12.92 12.66 13.31
C GLY A 74 11.92 12.29 14.42
N GLU A 75 11.26 13.26 15.05
CA GLU A 75 10.18 12.95 15.97
C GLU A 75 8.97 12.36 15.22
N ARG A 76 8.26 11.44 15.90
CA ARG A 76 7.12 10.72 15.29
C ARG A 76 5.84 11.48 15.51
N VAL A 77 5.01 11.50 14.49
CA VAL A 77 3.63 12.01 14.53
C VAL A 77 2.71 10.85 14.16
N ALA A 78 1.90 10.41 15.11
CA ALA A 78 0.89 9.40 14.88
C ALA A 78 -0.28 10.01 14.10
N LEU A 79 -0.74 9.31 13.07
CA LEU A 79 -1.84 9.73 12.22
C LEU A 79 -2.89 8.65 12.22
N ILE A 80 -4.10 8.97 12.68
CA ILE A 80 -5.23 8.05 12.54
C ILE A 80 -5.63 8.02 11.06
N ALA A 81 -5.37 6.89 10.41
CA ALA A 81 -5.33 6.79 8.96
C ALA A 81 -6.71 6.53 8.35
N GLU A 82 -7.53 7.57 8.34
CA GLU A 82 -8.77 7.60 7.56
C GLU A 82 -8.47 7.74 6.07
N THR A 83 -9.37 7.25 5.24
CA THR A 83 -9.35 7.57 3.80
C THR A 83 -9.95 8.96 3.61
N SER A 84 -9.14 9.99 3.79
CA SER A 84 -9.53 11.40 3.74
C SER A 84 -8.41 12.31 3.26
N SER A 85 -8.76 13.46 2.72
CA SER A 85 -7.78 14.51 2.37
C SER A 85 -7.00 14.98 3.59
N GLY A 86 -7.65 15.05 4.76
CA GLY A 86 -7.01 15.46 6.01
C GLY A 86 -5.84 14.55 6.41
N PHE A 87 -5.99 13.23 6.29
CA PHE A 87 -4.88 12.31 6.51
C PHE A 87 -3.73 12.53 5.53
N VAL A 88 -4.04 12.68 4.24
CA VAL A 88 -3.03 12.89 3.19
C VAL A 88 -2.25 14.19 3.43
N GLU A 89 -2.95 15.28 3.74
CA GLU A 89 -2.35 16.56 4.09
C GLU A 89 -1.41 16.44 5.30
N ALA A 90 -1.86 15.77 6.37
CA ALA A 90 -1.06 15.55 7.57
C ALA A 90 0.16 14.66 7.31
N PHE A 91 0.02 13.59 6.51
CA PHE A 91 1.11 12.71 6.12
C PHE A 91 2.23 13.49 5.40
N PHE A 92 1.87 14.28 4.38
CA PHE A 92 2.86 15.08 3.66
C PHE A 92 3.37 16.28 4.46
N ALA A 93 2.58 16.83 5.37
CA ALA A 93 3.09 17.83 6.33
C ALA A 93 4.25 17.28 7.17
N CYS A 94 4.15 16.04 7.62
CA CYS A 94 5.27 15.37 8.30
C CYS A 94 6.51 15.27 7.39
N GLN A 95 6.34 14.93 6.11
CA GLN A 95 7.46 14.82 5.18
C GLN A 95 8.18 16.16 4.98
N TYR A 96 7.45 17.24 4.75
CA TYR A 96 8.02 18.59 4.61
C TYR A 96 8.65 19.13 5.90
N ALA A 97 8.17 18.69 7.06
CA ALA A 97 8.71 19.08 8.36
C ALA A 97 9.94 18.26 8.79
N GLY A 98 10.29 17.19 8.07
CA GLY A 98 11.34 16.25 8.48
C GLY A 98 10.96 15.38 9.67
N LEU A 99 9.65 15.18 9.89
CA LEU A 99 9.07 14.34 10.94
C LEU A 99 8.74 12.96 10.39
N VAL A 100 8.61 11.99 11.28
CA VAL A 100 8.28 10.61 10.91
C VAL A 100 6.77 10.39 11.04
N ALA A 101 6.09 10.17 9.92
CA ALA A 101 4.68 9.83 9.92
C ALA A 101 4.46 8.40 10.43
N VAL A 102 3.45 8.18 11.29
CA VAL A 102 3.10 6.86 11.81
C VAL A 102 1.61 6.62 11.57
N PRO A 103 1.22 6.08 10.41
CA PRO A 103 -0.18 5.76 10.13
C PRO A 103 -0.68 4.64 11.06
N LEU A 104 -1.80 4.88 11.74
CA LEU A 104 -2.42 3.94 12.66
C LEU A 104 -3.86 3.63 12.24
N ALA A 105 -4.29 2.39 12.47
CA ALA A 105 -5.61 1.93 12.07
C ALA A 105 -6.75 2.68 12.79
N ILE A 106 -7.83 2.92 12.06
CA ILE A 106 -9.11 3.39 12.61
C ILE A 106 -9.82 2.24 13.34
N PRO A 107 -10.75 2.55 14.29
CA PRO A 107 -11.59 1.50 14.88
C PRO A 107 -12.53 0.91 13.83
N MET A 108 -12.54 -0.41 13.70
CA MET A 108 -13.40 -1.16 12.78
C MET A 108 -14.56 -1.78 13.56
N GLY A 109 -15.79 -1.22 13.41
CA GLY A 109 -17.04 -1.80 13.94
C GLY A 109 -17.52 -1.30 15.30
N VAL A 110 -18.84 -1.45 15.51
CA VAL A 110 -19.59 -0.96 16.67
C VAL A 110 -19.36 -1.89 17.86
N GLY A 111 -18.50 -2.03 18.57
CA GLY A 111 -18.23 -2.93 19.73
C GLY A 111 -16.75 -3.18 19.95
N GLN A 112 -15.89 -2.63 19.09
CA GLN A 112 -14.45 -2.77 19.21
C GLN A 112 -13.75 -1.53 19.80
N ARG A 113 -14.53 -0.56 20.33
CA ARG A 113 -13.98 0.71 20.82
C ARG A 113 -12.99 0.54 21.98
N ASP A 114 -13.32 -0.30 22.94
CA ASP A 114 -12.45 -0.52 24.11
C ASP A 114 -11.19 -1.30 23.72
N SER A 115 -11.32 -2.31 22.88
CA SER A 115 -10.18 -3.08 22.36
C SER A 115 -9.28 -2.23 21.45
N TRP A 116 -9.87 -1.33 20.67
CA TRP A 116 -9.10 -0.38 19.85
C TRP A 116 -8.33 0.62 20.72
N SER A 117 -8.95 1.16 21.78
CA SER A 117 -8.29 2.08 22.72
C SER A 117 -7.06 1.44 23.37
N ALA A 118 -7.18 0.20 23.85
CA ALA A 118 -6.06 -0.54 24.43
C ALA A 118 -4.95 -0.80 23.38
N LYS A 119 -5.33 -1.17 22.16
CA LYS A 119 -4.38 -1.36 21.06
C LYS A 119 -3.67 -0.05 20.70
N LEU A 120 -4.41 1.07 20.63
CA LEU A 120 -3.83 2.39 20.37
C LEU A 120 -2.82 2.76 21.46
N GLN A 121 -3.14 2.57 22.74
CA GLN A 121 -2.19 2.82 23.84
C GLN A 121 -0.88 2.03 23.66
N GLY A 122 -0.97 0.75 23.31
CA GLY A 122 0.20 -0.08 23.04
C GLY A 122 1.03 0.42 21.85
N LEU A 123 0.39 0.83 20.77
CA LEU A 123 1.07 1.39 19.59
C LEU A 123 1.75 2.73 19.91
N LEU A 124 1.07 3.61 20.65
CA LEU A 124 1.66 4.90 21.08
C LEU A 124 2.83 4.69 22.03
N ALA A 125 2.78 3.71 22.94
CA ALA A 125 3.90 3.35 23.79
C ALA A 125 5.09 2.82 22.97
N SER A 126 4.83 2.11 21.88
CA SER A 126 5.86 1.57 20.97
C SER A 126 6.52 2.67 20.13
N CYS A 127 5.77 3.55 19.48
CA CYS A 127 6.34 4.58 18.59
C CYS A 127 6.70 5.89 19.29
N GLN A 128 6.22 6.11 20.51
CA GLN A 128 6.51 7.30 21.33
C GLN A 128 6.37 8.61 20.51
N PRO A 129 5.19 8.93 20.01
CA PRO A 129 5.00 10.10 19.17
C PRO A 129 4.97 11.39 20.00
N ALA A 130 5.39 12.50 19.41
CA ALA A 130 5.28 13.82 20.02
C ALA A 130 3.88 14.45 19.78
N ALA A 131 3.21 14.01 18.71
CA ALA A 131 1.85 14.45 18.39
C ALA A 131 1.03 13.31 17.80
N ILE A 132 -0.29 13.43 17.90
CA ILE A 132 -1.26 12.58 17.21
C ILE A 132 -2.30 13.46 16.51
N ILE A 133 -2.56 13.18 15.24
CA ILE A 133 -3.57 13.86 14.44
C ILE A 133 -4.66 12.86 14.06
N THR A 134 -5.91 13.25 14.25
CA THR A 134 -7.07 12.39 14.02
C THR A 134 -8.21 13.15 13.35
N GLY A 135 -9.12 12.43 12.71
CA GLY A 135 -10.41 12.99 12.32
C GLY A 135 -11.24 13.38 13.53
N ASP A 136 -12.13 14.34 13.36
CA ASP A 136 -12.99 14.86 14.44
C ASP A 136 -13.88 13.74 15.03
N GLU A 137 -14.29 12.78 14.21
CA GLU A 137 -15.11 11.62 14.62
C GLU A 137 -14.40 10.75 15.68
N TRP A 138 -13.07 10.60 15.57
CA TRP A 138 -12.28 9.72 16.44
C TRP A 138 -11.68 10.45 17.64
N LEU A 139 -11.72 11.78 17.65
CA LEU A 139 -11.10 12.60 18.70
C LEU A 139 -11.50 12.20 20.13
N PRO A 140 -12.78 11.91 20.44
CA PRO A 140 -13.16 11.48 21.79
C PRO A 140 -12.49 10.17 22.21
N LEU A 141 -12.35 9.21 21.29
CA LEU A 141 -11.69 7.94 21.55
C LEU A 141 -10.18 8.09 21.73
N VAL A 142 -9.57 8.94 20.91
CA VAL A 142 -8.13 9.26 21.01
C VAL A 142 -7.84 9.95 22.35
N ASN A 143 -8.63 10.93 22.73
CA ASN A 143 -8.51 11.59 24.04
C ASN A 143 -8.64 10.62 25.21
N ALA A 144 -9.58 9.68 25.13
CA ALA A 144 -9.74 8.64 26.16
C ALA A 144 -8.52 7.70 26.24
N ALA A 145 -7.90 7.37 25.10
CA ALA A 145 -6.71 6.54 25.05
C ALA A 145 -5.43 7.26 25.48
N THR A 146 -5.39 8.60 25.41
CA THR A 146 -4.17 9.41 25.64
C THR A 146 -4.20 10.22 26.93
N HIS A 147 -5.27 10.11 27.76
CA HIS A 147 -5.44 10.94 28.96
C HIS A 147 -4.29 10.85 29.96
N ASN A 148 -3.53 9.78 29.97
CA ASN A 148 -2.36 9.57 30.83
C ASN A 148 -1.05 10.12 30.24
N ASN A 149 -1.09 10.73 29.08
CA ASN A 149 0.09 11.30 28.40
C ASN A 149 -0.11 12.81 28.14
N PRO A 150 0.09 13.68 29.16
CA PRO A 150 -0.16 15.11 29.02
C PRO A 150 0.82 15.84 28.11
N GLU A 151 1.95 15.23 27.78
CA GLU A 151 2.96 15.81 26.89
C GLU A 151 2.66 15.56 25.41
N LEU A 152 1.75 14.64 25.11
CA LEU A 152 1.36 14.33 23.75
C LEU A 152 0.41 15.41 23.21
N HIS A 153 0.78 16.04 22.11
CA HIS A 153 -0.12 16.95 21.40
C HIS A 153 -1.20 16.16 20.68
N VAL A 154 -2.43 16.23 21.15
CA VAL A 154 -3.60 15.56 20.52
C VAL A 154 -4.36 16.60 19.72
N LEU A 155 -4.44 16.40 18.41
CA LEU A 155 -5.02 17.34 17.46
C LEU A 155 -6.10 16.69 16.61
N SER A 156 -7.25 17.32 16.46
CA SER A 156 -8.13 17.04 15.34
C SER A 156 -7.58 17.70 14.06
N HIS A 157 -8.07 17.28 12.89
CA HIS A 157 -7.70 17.97 11.63
C HIS A 157 -8.07 19.47 11.68
N ALA A 158 -9.19 19.84 12.32
CA ALA A 158 -9.58 21.23 12.47
C ALA A 158 -8.60 22.00 13.36
N TRP A 159 -8.20 21.44 14.50
CA TRP A 159 -7.23 22.08 15.40
C TRP A 159 -5.84 22.16 14.76
N PHE A 160 -5.42 21.12 14.06
CA PHE A 160 -4.17 21.12 13.30
C PHE A 160 -4.12 22.27 12.29
N LYS A 161 -5.20 22.46 11.53
CA LYS A 161 -5.33 23.57 10.56
C LYS A 161 -5.40 24.96 11.21
N ALA A 162 -5.80 25.04 12.47
CA ALA A 162 -5.89 26.30 13.23
C ALA A 162 -4.59 26.68 13.94
N LEU A 163 -3.59 25.79 14.00
CA LEU A 163 -2.29 26.12 14.59
C LEU A 163 -1.60 27.26 13.82
N PRO A 164 -0.84 28.14 14.50
CA PRO A 164 -0.03 29.14 13.83
C PRO A 164 1.07 28.48 13.00
N GLU A 165 1.44 29.10 11.90
CA GLU A 165 2.59 28.69 11.12
C GLU A 165 3.86 29.28 11.75
N ALA A 166 4.86 28.42 12.05
CA ALA A 166 6.14 28.88 12.51
C ALA A 166 6.84 29.70 11.41
N ASP A 167 7.47 30.79 11.81
CA ASP A 167 8.30 31.61 10.90
C ASP A 167 9.70 30.97 10.73
N VAL A 168 9.71 29.84 10.02
CA VAL A 168 10.93 29.06 9.77
C VAL A 168 10.98 28.62 8.31
N ALA A 169 12.18 28.50 7.77
CA ALA A 169 12.41 27.87 6.49
C ALA A 169 12.31 26.34 6.66
N LEU A 170 11.53 25.68 5.80
CA LEU A 170 11.44 24.22 5.79
C LEU A 170 12.76 23.61 5.31
N GLN A 171 13.31 22.70 6.10
CA GLN A 171 14.49 21.94 5.72
C GLN A 171 14.06 20.71 4.93
N ARG A 172 14.57 20.56 3.73
CA ARG A 172 14.25 19.39 2.90
C ARG A 172 14.81 18.11 3.52
N PRO A 173 14.03 17.02 3.53
CA PRO A 173 14.55 15.73 3.96
C PRO A 173 15.61 15.22 2.98
N VAL A 174 16.50 14.37 3.48
CA VAL A 174 17.50 13.64 2.68
C VAL A 174 17.10 12.17 2.54
N PRO A 175 17.63 11.43 1.55
CA PRO A 175 17.20 10.05 1.28
C PRO A 175 17.28 9.10 2.48
N ASN A 176 18.23 9.28 3.38
CA ASN A 176 18.40 8.44 4.58
C ASN A 176 17.52 8.86 5.77
N ASP A 177 16.79 9.95 5.67
CA ASP A 177 15.81 10.31 6.71
C ASP A 177 14.66 9.31 6.70
N ILE A 178 14.16 8.98 7.90
CA ILE A 178 12.99 8.10 8.04
C ILE A 178 11.76 8.86 7.54
N ALA A 179 11.06 8.28 6.57
CA ALA A 179 9.84 8.86 6.03
C ALA A 179 8.63 8.52 6.88
N TYR A 180 8.50 7.25 7.26
CA TYR A 180 7.37 6.77 8.07
C TYR A 180 7.69 5.46 8.78
N LEU A 181 6.89 5.11 9.78
CA LEU A 181 6.82 3.78 10.35
C LEU A 181 5.55 3.09 9.85
N GLN A 182 5.69 1.88 9.36
CA GLN A 182 4.57 1.02 8.97
C GLN A 182 4.38 -0.07 10.02
N TYR A 183 3.25 -0.05 10.74
CA TYR A 183 2.96 -1.12 11.67
C TYR A 183 2.43 -2.36 10.95
N THR A 184 3.03 -3.52 11.23
CA THR A 184 2.60 -4.80 10.66
C THR A 184 1.32 -5.30 11.34
N SER A 185 0.49 -6.02 10.58
CA SER A 185 -0.75 -6.61 11.10
C SER A 185 -0.55 -7.85 11.98
N GLY A 186 0.68 -8.30 12.17
CA GLY A 186 1.19 -9.47 12.89
C GLY A 186 0.13 -10.39 13.50
N SER A 187 -0.02 -11.60 12.97
CA SER A 187 -1.04 -12.56 13.39
C SER A 187 -0.78 -13.20 14.76
N THR A 188 0.45 -13.11 15.28
CA THR A 188 0.87 -13.87 16.47
C THR A 188 1.61 -13.05 17.54
N ARG A 189 1.98 -11.80 17.24
CA ARG A 189 2.74 -10.92 18.16
C ARG A 189 2.18 -9.49 18.14
N PHE A 190 2.58 -8.68 19.11
CA PHE A 190 2.28 -7.25 19.10
C PHE A 190 2.86 -6.63 17.80
N PRO A 191 2.09 -5.77 17.08
CA PRO A 191 2.56 -5.15 15.85
C PRO A 191 3.89 -4.42 16.03
N ARG A 192 4.80 -4.58 15.09
CA ARG A 192 6.11 -3.90 15.09
C ARG A 192 6.13 -2.77 14.08
N GLY A 193 6.76 -1.66 14.43
CA GLY A 193 6.93 -0.51 13.54
C GLY A 193 8.10 -0.71 12.59
N VAL A 194 7.82 -0.98 11.33
CA VAL A 194 8.81 -1.12 10.26
C VAL A 194 9.35 0.27 9.93
N ILE A 195 10.67 0.46 9.99
CA ILE A 195 11.33 1.73 9.64
C ILE A 195 11.54 1.78 8.14
N ILE A 196 10.95 2.78 7.48
CA ILE A 196 11.14 3.03 6.05
C ILE A 196 11.69 4.44 5.84
N THR A 197 12.85 4.51 5.21
CA THR A 197 13.48 5.77 4.79
C THR A 197 12.93 6.24 3.45
N HIS A 198 13.18 7.50 3.09
CA HIS A 198 12.85 8.00 1.75
C HIS A 198 13.53 7.18 0.65
N ARG A 199 14.78 6.78 0.85
CA ARG A 199 15.53 5.96 -0.11
C ARG A 199 14.82 4.64 -0.40
N GLU A 200 14.39 3.93 0.64
CA GLU A 200 13.78 2.61 0.55
C GLU A 200 12.40 2.68 -0.14
N VAL A 201 11.54 3.60 0.29
CA VAL A 201 10.22 3.74 -0.34
C VAL A 201 10.33 4.23 -1.78
N MET A 202 11.24 5.17 -2.10
CA MET A 202 11.42 5.64 -3.47
C MET A 202 11.90 4.52 -4.39
N ALA A 203 12.82 3.66 -3.92
CA ALA A 203 13.26 2.49 -4.67
C ALA A 203 12.10 1.54 -4.96
N ASN A 204 11.22 1.29 -3.98
CA ASN A 204 10.06 0.43 -4.16
C ASN A 204 9.02 1.06 -5.10
N LEU A 205 8.72 2.34 -4.95
CA LEU A 205 7.80 3.06 -5.84
C LEU A 205 8.27 3.02 -7.29
N ARG A 206 9.58 3.16 -7.53
CA ARG A 206 10.15 3.02 -8.88
C ARG A 206 9.97 1.61 -9.42
N ALA A 207 10.33 0.60 -8.63
CA ALA A 207 10.19 -0.80 -9.04
C ALA A 207 8.73 -1.19 -9.31
N ILE A 208 7.78 -0.74 -8.47
CA ILE A 208 6.35 -0.96 -8.68
C ILE A 208 5.88 -0.31 -9.98
N SER A 209 6.17 0.96 -10.16
CA SER A 209 5.61 1.77 -11.24
C SER A 209 6.21 1.47 -12.61
N HIS A 210 7.52 1.29 -12.67
CA HIS A 210 8.26 1.09 -13.92
C HIS A 210 8.34 -0.39 -14.32
N ASP A 211 8.69 -1.26 -13.37
CA ASP A 211 9.03 -2.66 -13.69
C ASP A 211 7.88 -3.63 -13.39
N GLY A 212 7.11 -3.38 -12.32
CA GLY A 212 6.00 -4.23 -11.87
C GLY A 212 4.71 -3.99 -12.65
N ILE A 213 3.96 -2.96 -12.27
CA ILE A 213 2.66 -2.62 -12.87
C ILE A 213 2.82 -2.00 -14.26
N LYS A 214 3.99 -1.44 -14.55
CA LYS A 214 4.31 -0.75 -15.81
C LYS A 214 3.29 0.34 -16.12
N LEU A 215 3.21 1.30 -15.21
CA LEU A 215 2.27 2.42 -15.32
C LEU A 215 2.54 3.23 -16.59
N ARG A 216 1.48 3.80 -17.18
CA ARG A 216 1.50 4.50 -18.45
C ARG A 216 0.82 5.86 -18.32
N PRO A 217 1.18 6.84 -19.16
CA PRO A 217 0.38 8.05 -19.28
C PRO A 217 -1.09 7.69 -19.60
N GLY A 218 -2.02 8.32 -18.88
CA GLY A 218 -3.45 8.04 -19.02
C GLY A 218 -3.97 6.93 -18.10
N ASP A 219 -3.11 6.21 -17.38
CA ASP A 219 -3.58 5.31 -16.31
C ASP A 219 -4.29 6.08 -15.21
N ARG A 220 -5.30 5.46 -14.62
CA ARG A 220 -6.06 5.97 -13.50
C ARG A 220 -6.20 4.90 -12.44
N CYS A 221 -5.77 5.22 -11.22
CA CYS A 221 -5.82 4.32 -10.10
C CYS A 221 -7.17 4.39 -9.39
N VAL A 222 -7.66 3.26 -8.90
CA VAL A 222 -8.86 3.16 -8.06
C VAL A 222 -8.54 2.27 -6.86
N SER A 223 -8.86 2.71 -5.65
CA SER A 223 -8.56 1.93 -4.44
C SER A 223 -9.59 2.13 -3.34
N TRP A 224 -9.88 1.05 -2.62
CA TRP A 224 -10.58 1.06 -1.34
C TRP A 224 -9.67 0.62 -0.18
N LEU A 225 -8.39 0.37 -0.46
CA LEU A 225 -7.44 -0.12 0.53
C LEU A 225 -7.17 0.92 1.61
N PRO A 226 -7.07 0.51 2.89
CA PRO A 226 -6.83 1.44 3.98
C PRO A 226 -5.42 2.02 3.96
N PHE A 227 -5.26 3.27 4.35
CA PHE A 227 -3.97 3.96 4.38
C PHE A 227 -3.05 3.54 5.54
N TYR A 228 -3.56 2.78 6.52
CA TYR A 228 -2.73 2.18 7.56
C TYR A 228 -2.11 0.84 7.15
N HIS A 229 -2.41 0.36 5.95
CA HIS A 229 -1.82 -0.85 5.36
C HIS A 229 -0.88 -0.46 4.22
N ASP A 230 0.25 -1.15 4.09
CA ASP A 230 1.28 -0.88 3.10
C ASP A 230 0.75 -0.86 1.65
N MET A 231 -0.13 -1.78 1.30
CA MET A 231 -0.75 -1.84 -0.04
C MET A 231 -1.58 -0.59 -0.35
N GLY A 232 -2.30 -0.04 0.63
CA GLY A 232 -3.02 1.22 0.48
C GLY A 232 -2.11 2.44 0.50
N LEU A 233 -1.19 2.51 1.45
CA LEU A 233 -0.28 3.65 1.60
C LEU A 233 0.72 3.74 0.45
N VAL A 234 1.51 2.71 0.24
CA VAL A 234 2.56 2.71 -0.78
C VAL A 234 1.97 2.52 -2.18
N GLY A 235 1.08 1.55 -2.33
CA GLY A 235 0.50 1.19 -3.64
C GLY A 235 -0.42 2.26 -4.21
N PHE A 236 -1.26 2.89 -3.40
CA PHE A 236 -2.34 3.75 -3.91
C PHE A 236 -2.39 5.17 -3.34
N LEU A 237 -1.50 5.54 -2.42
CA LEU A 237 -1.29 6.93 -2.05
C LEU A 237 0.04 7.43 -2.62
N LEU A 238 1.15 6.77 -2.30
CA LEU A 238 2.48 7.22 -2.70
C LEU A 238 2.79 6.95 -4.19
N THR A 239 2.39 5.81 -4.73
CA THR A 239 2.60 5.48 -6.16
C THR A 239 1.94 6.50 -7.09
N PRO A 240 0.65 6.86 -6.94
CA PRO A 240 0.03 7.89 -7.78
C PRO A 240 0.74 9.24 -7.71
N VAL A 241 1.14 9.69 -6.53
CA VAL A 241 1.93 10.93 -6.36
C VAL A 241 3.26 10.84 -7.12
N ALA A 242 4.00 9.76 -6.91
CA ALA A 242 5.34 9.58 -7.48
C ALA A 242 5.33 9.36 -9.01
N THR A 243 4.16 9.13 -9.59
CA THR A 243 3.96 8.93 -11.04
C THR A 243 3.01 9.95 -11.67
N GLN A 244 2.62 10.98 -10.94
CA GLN A 244 1.76 12.08 -11.39
C GLN A 244 0.41 11.59 -11.98
N LEU A 245 -0.13 10.49 -11.43
CA LEU A 245 -1.40 9.92 -11.84
C LEU A 245 -2.53 10.31 -10.87
N SER A 246 -3.74 10.39 -11.39
CA SER A 246 -4.93 10.57 -10.56
C SER A 246 -5.35 9.24 -9.93
N VAL A 247 -5.95 9.35 -8.73
CA VAL A 247 -6.46 8.20 -7.99
C VAL A 247 -7.83 8.51 -7.41
N ASP A 248 -8.72 7.53 -7.49
CA ASP A 248 -10.07 7.59 -6.93
C ASP A 248 -10.16 6.65 -5.71
N TYR A 249 -10.58 7.18 -4.58
CA TYR A 249 -10.71 6.43 -3.34
C TYR A 249 -12.18 6.18 -2.97
N LEU A 250 -12.45 4.94 -2.59
CA LEU A 250 -13.61 4.52 -1.83
C LEU A 250 -13.17 4.17 -0.42
N ARG A 251 -13.90 4.60 0.61
CA ARG A 251 -13.54 4.22 1.99
C ARG A 251 -13.65 2.71 2.18
N THR A 252 -12.74 2.14 2.95
CA THR A 252 -12.71 0.68 3.23
C THR A 252 -14.03 0.19 3.82
N GLN A 253 -14.63 0.97 4.72
CA GLN A 253 -15.94 0.64 5.33
C GLN A 253 -17.06 0.64 4.30
N ASP A 254 -17.04 1.58 3.35
CA ASP A 254 -18.04 1.67 2.29
C ASP A 254 -17.92 0.49 1.32
N PHE A 255 -16.69 0.08 1.00
CA PHE A 255 -16.42 -1.15 0.27
C PHE A 255 -16.96 -2.39 1.03
N ALA A 256 -16.66 -2.53 2.32
CA ALA A 256 -17.09 -3.68 3.11
C ALA A 256 -18.62 -3.82 3.14
N MET A 257 -19.34 -2.70 3.23
CA MET A 257 -20.80 -2.68 3.19
C MET A 257 -21.37 -2.95 1.78
N ARG A 258 -20.73 -2.41 0.75
CA ARG A 258 -21.20 -2.45 -0.65
C ARG A 258 -20.04 -2.70 -1.62
N PRO A 259 -19.50 -3.92 -1.69
CA PRO A 259 -18.29 -4.21 -2.46
C PRO A 259 -18.42 -3.90 -3.96
N LEU A 260 -19.63 -3.99 -4.55
CA LEU A 260 -19.84 -3.66 -5.96
C LEU A 260 -19.58 -2.18 -6.28
N GLN A 261 -19.57 -1.29 -5.29
CA GLN A 261 -19.22 0.12 -5.51
C GLN A 261 -17.78 0.30 -5.98
N TRP A 262 -16.88 -0.59 -5.59
CA TRP A 262 -15.53 -0.64 -6.15
C TRP A 262 -15.55 -0.85 -7.67
N LEU A 263 -16.26 -1.86 -8.16
CA LEU A 263 -16.37 -2.15 -9.60
C LEU A 263 -17.12 -1.04 -10.35
N LYS A 264 -18.17 -0.47 -9.73
CA LYS A 264 -18.90 0.67 -10.29
C LYS A 264 -18.02 1.90 -10.42
N LEU A 265 -17.14 2.17 -9.44
CA LEU A 265 -16.21 3.28 -9.49
C LEU A 265 -15.17 3.07 -10.62
N ILE A 266 -14.62 1.86 -10.74
CA ILE A 266 -13.72 1.49 -11.86
C ILE A 266 -14.41 1.72 -13.20
N SER A 267 -15.63 1.21 -13.36
CA SER A 267 -16.41 1.33 -14.60
C SER A 267 -16.72 2.78 -14.95
N LYS A 268 -17.27 3.53 -13.97
CA LYS A 268 -17.71 4.92 -14.16
C LYS A 268 -16.53 5.86 -14.51
N ASN A 269 -15.43 5.73 -13.80
CA ASN A 269 -14.27 6.61 -13.93
C ASN A 269 -13.21 6.08 -14.90
N ARG A 270 -13.50 4.94 -15.54
CA ARG A 270 -12.54 4.28 -16.45
C ARG A 270 -11.19 4.01 -15.80
N GLY A 271 -11.23 3.50 -14.56
CA GLY A 271 -10.03 3.10 -13.83
C GLY A 271 -9.28 1.98 -14.52
N THR A 272 -7.96 2.07 -14.57
CA THR A 272 -7.12 1.11 -15.30
C THR A 272 -6.32 0.21 -14.37
N VAL A 273 -6.04 0.66 -13.15
CA VAL A 273 -5.22 -0.05 -12.16
C VAL A 273 -5.94 -0.06 -10.81
N SER A 274 -6.18 -1.25 -10.30
CA SER A 274 -6.71 -1.45 -8.95
C SER A 274 -6.24 -2.79 -8.42
N VAL A 275 -5.88 -2.84 -7.14
CA VAL A 275 -5.33 -4.01 -6.47
C VAL A 275 -6.15 -4.30 -5.22
N ALA A 276 -6.34 -5.56 -4.90
CA ALA A 276 -7.02 -5.98 -3.67
C ALA A 276 -6.49 -7.33 -3.17
N PRO A 277 -6.65 -7.63 -1.88
CA PRO A 277 -6.49 -8.99 -1.40
C PRO A 277 -7.60 -9.90 -1.98
N PRO A 278 -7.38 -11.22 -2.00
CA PRO A 278 -8.33 -12.18 -2.59
C PRO A 278 -9.76 -12.02 -2.11
N PHE A 279 -9.98 -11.74 -0.82
CA PHE A 279 -11.33 -11.56 -0.28
C PHE A 279 -12.10 -10.41 -0.94
N GLY A 280 -11.42 -9.39 -1.44
CA GLY A 280 -12.07 -8.27 -2.12
C GLY A 280 -12.77 -8.68 -3.40
N TYR A 281 -12.13 -9.53 -4.19
CA TYR A 281 -12.71 -10.15 -5.39
C TYR A 281 -13.86 -11.09 -5.04
N GLU A 282 -13.67 -11.93 -4.01
CA GLU A 282 -14.68 -12.87 -3.54
C GLU A 282 -15.96 -12.16 -3.06
N LEU A 283 -15.84 -11.08 -2.30
CA LEU A 283 -16.99 -10.30 -1.85
C LEU A 283 -17.81 -9.71 -3.01
N CYS A 284 -17.13 -9.22 -4.05
CA CYS A 284 -17.81 -8.73 -5.24
C CYS A 284 -18.59 -9.86 -5.93
N GLN A 285 -17.94 -10.99 -6.17
CA GLN A 285 -18.56 -12.14 -6.83
C GLN A 285 -19.74 -12.70 -6.05
N ARG A 286 -19.68 -12.75 -4.72
CA ARG A 286 -20.76 -13.24 -3.87
C ARG A 286 -21.97 -12.31 -3.78
N ARG A 287 -21.79 -11.00 -3.99
CA ARG A 287 -22.82 -9.98 -3.77
C ARG A 287 -23.38 -9.36 -5.03
N VAL A 288 -22.85 -9.71 -6.19
CA VAL A 288 -23.32 -9.19 -7.48
C VAL A 288 -24.71 -9.74 -7.82
N ASN A 289 -25.53 -8.90 -8.46
CA ASN A 289 -26.82 -9.28 -9.02
C ASN A 289 -26.95 -8.75 -10.45
N GLU A 290 -28.01 -9.16 -11.17
CA GLU A 290 -28.25 -8.80 -12.58
C GLU A 290 -28.31 -7.27 -12.80
N LYS A 291 -28.88 -6.53 -11.84
CA LYS A 291 -28.95 -5.07 -11.92
C LYS A 291 -27.57 -4.44 -11.85
N ASP A 292 -26.70 -4.94 -10.96
CA ASP A 292 -25.32 -4.47 -10.88
C ASP A 292 -24.57 -4.74 -12.17
N LEU A 293 -24.70 -5.94 -12.74
CA LEU A 293 -24.05 -6.31 -14.00
C LEU A 293 -24.48 -5.42 -15.16
N ALA A 294 -25.76 -5.02 -15.22
CA ALA A 294 -26.26 -4.14 -16.27
C ALA A 294 -25.62 -2.73 -16.26
N GLU A 295 -25.06 -2.31 -15.14
CA GLU A 295 -24.43 -0.99 -14.96
C GLU A 295 -22.90 -1.01 -15.16
N LEU A 296 -22.28 -2.18 -15.38
CA LEU A 296 -20.82 -2.33 -15.41
C LEU A 296 -20.27 -2.49 -16.83
N ASP A 297 -19.10 -1.87 -17.05
CA ASP A 297 -18.19 -2.16 -18.15
C ASP A 297 -16.74 -2.10 -17.62
N LEU A 298 -16.12 -3.27 -17.43
CA LEU A 298 -14.79 -3.42 -16.86
C LEU A 298 -13.69 -3.51 -17.93
N SER A 299 -13.99 -3.20 -19.18
CA SER A 299 -13.01 -3.24 -20.28
C SER A 299 -11.80 -2.30 -20.10
N CYS A 300 -11.96 -1.29 -19.26
CA CYS A 300 -10.89 -0.35 -18.94
C CYS A 300 -9.84 -0.91 -17.96
N TRP A 301 -10.19 -1.92 -17.17
CA TRP A 301 -9.34 -2.43 -16.10
C TRP A 301 -8.18 -3.25 -16.68
N ARG A 302 -6.99 -2.68 -16.68
CA ARG A 302 -5.77 -3.25 -17.28
C ARG A 302 -4.98 -4.10 -16.31
N VAL A 303 -4.90 -3.68 -15.05
CA VAL A 303 -4.17 -4.39 -13.98
C VAL A 303 -5.10 -4.59 -12.79
N ALA A 304 -5.45 -5.83 -12.53
CA ALA A 304 -6.16 -6.31 -11.35
C ALA A 304 -5.15 -7.07 -10.47
N GLY A 305 -4.46 -6.34 -9.60
CA GLY A 305 -3.45 -6.95 -8.73
C GLY A 305 -4.07 -7.74 -7.57
N ILE A 306 -3.44 -8.84 -7.18
CA ILE A 306 -3.85 -9.66 -6.05
C ILE A 306 -2.64 -9.98 -5.18
N GLY A 307 -2.73 -9.69 -3.87
CA GLY A 307 -1.66 -9.97 -2.91
C GLY A 307 -2.11 -9.89 -1.47
N ALA A 308 -1.16 -9.85 -0.56
CA ALA A 308 -1.33 -9.74 0.89
C ALA A 308 -1.89 -10.98 1.61
N GLU A 309 -2.51 -11.92 0.90
CA GLU A 309 -3.09 -13.15 1.45
C GLU A 309 -2.83 -14.34 0.50
N PRO A 310 -2.97 -15.58 0.96
CA PRO A 310 -2.89 -16.75 0.08
C PRO A 310 -3.87 -16.65 -1.09
N ILE A 311 -3.38 -16.82 -2.31
CA ILE A 311 -4.16 -16.63 -3.53
C ILE A 311 -4.77 -17.95 -4.00
N SER A 312 -6.09 -18.01 -4.12
CA SER A 312 -6.82 -19.12 -4.70
C SER A 312 -7.10 -18.88 -6.19
N ALA A 313 -6.52 -19.71 -7.05
CA ALA A 313 -6.77 -19.64 -8.49
C ALA A 313 -8.23 -19.90 -8.83
N GLU A 314 -8.89 -20.79 -8.09
CA GLU A 314 -10.31 -21.12 -8.30
C GLU A 314 -11.22 -19.91 -8.02
N GLN A 315 -11.00 -19.20 -6.91
CA GLN A 315 -11.77 -17.99 -6.59
C GLN A 315 -11.61 -16.89 -7.65
N LEU A 316 -10.39 -16.71 -8.16
CA LEU A 316 -10.13 -15.73 -9.22
C LEU A 316 -10.76 -16.15 -10.54
N HIS A 317 -10.75 -17.45 -10.86
CA HIS A 317 -11.45 -17.97 -12.02
C HIS A 317 -12.96 -17.73 -11.93
N GLN A 318 -13.58 -17.99 -10.78
CA GLN A 318 -15.01 -17.73 -10.54
C GLN A 318 -15.34 -16.24 -10.68
N PHE A 319 -14.49 -15.35 -10.19
CA PHE A 319 -14.65 -13.91 -10.41
C PHE A 319 -14.61 -13.56 -11.90
N ALA A 320 -13.60 -14.05 -12.62
CA ALA A 320 -13.46 -13.78 -14.06
C ALA A 320 -14.66 -14.25 -14.87
N GLU A 321 -15.16 -15.47 -14.60
CA GLU A 321 -16.35 -16.01 -15.28
C GLU A 321 -17.62 -15.18 -14.98
N CYS A 322 -17.78 -14.76 -13.71
CA CYS A 322 -18.92 -13.93 -13.30
C CYS A 322 -18.93 -12.58 -14.04
N PHE A 323 -17.78 -11.91 -14.15
CA PHE A 323 -17.68 -10.58 -14.73
C PHE A 323 -17.26 -10.54 -16.21
N ARG A 324 -17.09 -11.69 -16.86
CA ARG A 324 -16.80 -11.77 -18.30
C ARG A 324 -17.86 -11.07 -19.15
N GLN A 325 -19.14 -11.19 -18.78
CA GLN A 325 -20.24 -10.56 -19.50
C GLN A 325 -20.23 -9.02 -19.44
N VAL A 326 -19.45 -8.44 -18.55
CA VAL A 326 -19.23 -6.99 -18.43
C VAL A 326 -17.78 -6.60 -18.84
N ASN A 327 -17.19 -7.40 -19.72
CA ASN A 327 -15.91 -7.19 -20.36
C ASN A 327 -14.70 -7.25 -19.41
N PHE A 328 -14.79 -7.97 -18.28
CA PHE A 328 -13.61 -8.26 -17.48
C PHE A 328 -12.75 -9.29 -18.22
N ASP A 329 -11.46 -8.96 -18.43
CA ASP A 329 -10.49 -9.86 -19.03
C ASP A 329 -9.65 -10.53 -17.93
N ASN A 330 -9.69 -11.87 -17.85
CA ASN A 330 -8.93 -12.64 -16.87
C ASN A 330 -7.41 -12.47 -16.97
N LYS A 331 -6.92 -12.04 -18.13
CA LYS A 331 -5.49 -11.72 -18.32
C LYS A 331 -5.04 -10.49 -17.56
N THR A 332 -5.96 -9.66 -17.08
CA THR A 332 -5.64 -8.49 -16.25
C THR A 332 -5.18 -8.85 -14.84
N PHE A 333 -5.50 -10.05 -14.36
CA PHE A 333 -5.02 -10.50 -13.07
C PHE A 333 -3.50 -10.48 -12.99
N MET A 334 -2.99 -9.90 -11.91
CA MET A 334 -1.56 -9.78 -11.65
C MET A 334 -1.28 -10.20 -10.20
N PRO A 335 -1.15 -11.51 -9.92
CA PRO A 335 -0.70 -11.97 -8.63
C PRO A 335 0.66 -11.37 -8.27
N CYS A 336 0.81 -10.96 -7.03
CA CYS A 336 2.02 -10.34 -6.51
C CYS A 336 2.32 -10.80 -5.08
N TYR A 337 3.56 -10.61 -4.67
CA TYR A 337 4.02 -10.84 -3.31
C TYR A 337 4.72 -9.61 -2.77
N GLY A 338 4.49 -9.32 -1.51
CA GLY A 338 5.10 -8.19 -0.82
C GLY A 338 4.77 -8.16 0.67
N LEU A 339 5.47 -7.31 1.38
CA LEU A 339 5.33 -7.09 2.82
C LEU A 339 5.86 -5.71 3.20
N ALA A 340 5.41 -5.21 4.35
CA ALA A 340 5.79 -3.89 4.85
C ALA A 340 7.31 -3.74 5.05
N GLU A 341 7.98 -4.83 5.40
CA GLU A 341 9.44 -4.89 5.60
C GLU A 341 10.25 -4.66 4.30
N ASN A 342 9.59 -4.70 3.14
CA ASN A 342 10.17 -4.30 1.84
C ASN A 342 9.49 -3.04 1.28
N ALA A 343 9.06 -2.14 2.12
CA ALA A 343 8.14 -1.05 1.85
C ALA A 343 6.77 -1.55 1.37
N LEU A 344 6.71 -2.35 0.29
CA LEU A 344 5.53 -3.05 -0.19
C LEU A 344 5.91 -4.25 -1.07
N ALA A 345 6.31 -4.00 -2.31
CA ALA A 345 6.38 -5.03 -3.34
C ALA A 345 7.73 -5.73 -3.38
N VAL A 346 7.71 -7.04 -3.54
CA VAL A 346 8.87 -7.90 -3.78
C VAL A 346 8.84 -8.45 -5.21
N SER A 347 7.67 -8.93 -5.66
CA SER A 347 7.50 -9.52 -6.98
C SER A 347 6.11 -9.26 -7.57
N PHE A 348 6.05 -9.26 -8.88
CA PHE A 348 4.82 -9.22 -9.68
C PHE A 348 4.87 -10.31 -10.74
N SER A 349 3.74 -10.96 -11.01
CA SER A 349 3.58 -11.80 -12.18
C SER A 349 3.66 -10.98 -13.47
N ASP A 350 3.89 -11.64 -14.59
CA ASP A 350 4.04 -10.96 -15.88
C ASP A 350 2.73 -10.29 -16.31
N GLU A 351 2.83 -9.10 -16.86
CA GLU A 351 1.68 -8.35 -17.40
C GLU A 351 0.94 -9.18 -18.46
N ALA A 352 -0.39 -9.16 -18.40
CA ALA A 352 -1.28 -9.88 -19.30
C ALA A 352 -1.12 -11.42 -19.34
N SER A 353 -0.45 -12.01 -18.35
CA SER A 353 -0.37 -13.46 -18.20
C SER A 353 -1.58 -14.08 -17.50
N GLY A 354 -2.33 -13.28 -16.75
CA GLY A 354 -3.39 -13.75 -15.88
C GLY A 354 -2.87 -14.62 -14.73
N VAL A 355 -3.71 -15.50 -14.23
CA VAL A 355 -3.36 -16.43 -13.15
C VAL A 355 -2.68 -17.66 -13.71
N VAL A 356 -1.38 -17.79 -13.45
CA VAL A 356 -0.59 -19.00 -13.80
C VAL A 356 -0.43 -19.83 -12.53
N VAL A 357 -0.64 -21.13 -12.64
CA VAL A 357 -0.56 -22.07 -11.51
C VAL A 357 0.50 -23.12 -11.72
N ASN A 358 1.01 -23.64 -10.62
CA ASN A 358 1.80 -24.87 -10.57
C ASN A 358 1.07 -25.90 -9.72
N GLU A 359 0.77 -27.06 -10.33
CA GLU A 359 0.19 -28.20 -9.64
C GLU A 359 1.31 -29.12 -9.17
N VAL A 360 1.21 -29.57 -7.93
CA VAL A 360 2.22 -30.42 -7.28
C VAL A 360 1.56 -31.58 -6.54
N ASP A 361 2.29 -32.69 -6.46
CA ASP A 361 1.92 -33.82 -5.61
C ASP A 361 1.95 -33.38 -4.14
N ARG A 362 0.77 -33.41 -3.48
CA ARG A 362 0.62 -32.93 -2.11
C ARG A 362 1.44 -33.77 -1.12
N ASP A 363 1.41 -35.07 -1.27
CA ASP A 363 2.09 -35.98 -0.34
C ASP A 363 3.62 -35.78 -0.40
N ILE A 364 4.17 -35.61 -1.59
CA ILE A 364 5.60 -35.33 -1.77
C ILE A 364 5.96 -33.96 -1.21
N LEU A 365 5.10 -32.96 -1.42
CA LEU A 365 5.30 -31.63 -0.86
C LEU A 365 5.34 -31.66 0.67
N GLU A 366 4.35 -32.29 1.30
CA GLU A 366 4.22 -32.34 2.77
C GLU A 366 5.30 -33.17 3.44
N TYR A 367 5.67 -34.34 2.88
CA TYR A 367 6.63 -35.25 3.51
C TYR A 367 8.09 -35.00 3.12
N GLN A 368 8.36 -34.41 1.94
CA GLN A 368 9.72 -34.22 1.44
C GLN A 368 10.08 -32.74 1.20
N GLY A 369 9.13 -31.81 1.34
CA GLY A 369 9.35 -30.41 1.04
C GLY A 369 9.68 -30.12 -0.44
N LYS A 370 9.17 -30.94 -1.36
CA LYS A 370 9.49 -30.81 -2.80
C LYS A 370 8.25 -30.63 -3.65
N ALA A 371 8.25 -29.58 -4.47
CA ALA A 371 7.18 -29.25 -5.41
C ALA A 371 7.34 -30.08 -6.72
N VAL A 372 6.98 -31.36 -6.66
CA VAL A 372 7.06 -32.30 -7.78
C VAL A 372 5.74 -32.30 -8.55
N ALA A 373 5.79 -32.32 -9.87
CA ALA A 373 4.60 -32.41 -10.71
C ALA A 373 3.81 -33.69 -10.42
N PRO A 374 2.47 -33.70 -10.47
CA PRO A 374 1.66 -34.86 -10.27
C PRO A 374 1.99 -35.95 -11.29
N GLY A 375 2.07 -37.22 -10.83
CA GLY A 375 2.29 -38.40 -11.65
C GLY A 375 1.12 -39.39 -11.57
N ALA A 376 1.27 -40.57 -12.17
CA ALA A 376 0.22 -41.60 -12.21
C ALA A 376 -0.22 -42.11 -10.82
N GLU A 377 0.66 -42.03 -9.83
CA GLU A 377 0.42 -42.50 -8.46
C GLU A 377 0.00 -41.38 -7.49
N THR A 378 -0.08 -40.14 -7.95
CA THR A 378 -0.49 -38.99 -7.12
C THR A 378 -1.92 -39.14 -6.63
N ARG A 379 -2.10 -39.12 -5.30
CA ARG A 379 -3.42 -39.25 -4.64
C ARG A 379 -4.11 -37.92 -4.44
N ALA A 380 -3.33 -36.86 -4.21
CA ALA A 380 -3.85 -35.54 -3.97
C ALA A 380 -2.93 -34.48 -4.61
N VAL A 381 -3.53 -33.44 -5.14
CA VAL A 381 -2.84 -32.33 -5.80
C VAL A 381 -3.02 -31.05 -4.98
N SER A 382 -1.96 -30.29 -4.82
CA SER A 382 -1.98 -28.91 -4.35
C SER A 382 -1.67 -27.96 -5.49
N THR A 383 -2.36 -26.82 -5.52
CA THR A 383 -2.21 -25.81 -6.57
C THR A 383 -1.70 -24.51 -5.97
N PHE A 384 -0.61 -23.99 -6.49
CA PHE A 384 -0.02 -22.71 -6.06
C PHE A 384 0.01 -21.73 -7.21
N VAL A 385 -0.19 -20.45 -6.88
CA VAL A 385 -0.24 -19.36 -7.86
C VAL A 385 1.15 -18.75 -8.02
N ASN A 386 1.54 -18.52 -9.27
CA ASN A 386 2.74 -17.78 -9.62
C ASN A 386 2.61 -16.32 -9.18
N CYS A 387 3.45 -15.90 -8.23
CA CYS A 387 3.51 -14.52 -7.71
C CYS A 387 4.61 -13.67 -8.38
N GLY A 388 5.18 -14.15 -9.48
CA GLY A 388 6.15 -13.41 -10.27
C GLY A 388 7.60 -13.62 -9.88
N LYS A 389 8.46 -12.86 -10.52
CA LYS A 389 9.90 -12.79 -10.25
C LYS A 389 10.22 -11.58 -9.38
N ALA A 390 11.36 -11.65 -8.69
CA ALA A 390 11.88 -10.50 -7.97
C ALA A 390 11.97 -9.28 -8.88
N LEU A 391 11.58 -8.13 -8.36
CA LEU A 391 11.76 -6.85 -9.05
C LEU A 391 13.27 -6.60 -9.32
N PRO A 392 13.62 -5.84 -10.36
CA PRO A 392 15.02 -5.48 -10.63
C PRO A 392 15.72 -4.90 -9.41
N GLU A 393 16.98 -5.23 -9.21
CA GLU A 393 17.81 -4.89 -8.06
C GLU A 393 17.37 -5.50 -6.72
N HIS A 394 16.27 -6.27 -6.71
CA HIS A 394 15.79 -7.03 -5.54
C HIS A 394 16.14 -8.51 -5.70
N GLY A 395 16.31 -9.20 -4.56
CA GLY A 395 16.61 -10.62 -4.52
C GLY A 395 15.53 -11.41 -3.77
N ILE A 396 15.26 -12.62 -4.27
CA ILE A 396 14.51 -13.65 -3.56
C ILE A 396 15.38 -14.89 -3.54
N GLU A 397 15.60 -15.43 -2.35
CA GLU A 397 16.21 -16.74 -2.14
C GLU A 397 15.28 -17.60 -1.28
N ILE A 398 15.25 -18.88 -1.58
CA ILE A 398 14.62 -19.87 -0.69
C ILE A 398 15.73 -20.53 0.10
N ARG A 399 15.62 -20.52 1.42
CA ARG A 399 16.63 -21.04 2.33
C ARG A 399 16.07 -22.11 3.25
N ASN A 400 16.91 -23.08 3.61
CA ASN A 400 16.57 -24.10 4.60
C ASN A 400 16.73 -23.56 6.03
N GLU A 401 16.39 -24.39 7.02
CA GLU A 401 16.54 -24.10 8.47
C GLU A 401 17.97 -23.68 8.89
N ALA A 402 18.98 -24.09 8.13
CA ALA A 402 20.36 -23.67 8.38
C ALA A 402 20.74 -22.35 7.69
N GLY A 403 19.77 -21.66 7.06
CA GLY A 403 19.97 -20.42 6.33
C GLY A 403 20.69 -20.55 4.98
N MET A 404 20.83 -21.77 4.47
CA MET A 404 21.51 -22.03 3.20
C MET A 404 20.51 -22.05 2.04
N PRO A 405 20.84 -21.41 0.88
CA PRO A 405 20.00 -21.48 -0.31
C PRO A 405 19.74 -22.90 -0.75
N VAL A 406 18.51 -23.17 -1.20
CA VAL A 406 18.09 -24.47 -1.72
C VAL A 406 17.83 -24.40 -3.24
N ALA A 407 17.78 -25.57 -3.87
CA ALA A 407 17.49 -25.68 -5.30
C ALA A 407 16.01 -25.32 -5.59
N GLU A 408 15.73 -25.01 -6.86
CA GLU A 408 14.36 -24.85 -7.32
C GLU A 408 13.48 -26.05 -6.98
N ARG A 409 12.19 -25.81 -6.77
CA ARG A 409 11.19 -26.79 -6.34
C ARG A 409 11.38 -27.35 -4.93
N VAL A 410 12.35 -26.85 -4.17
CA VAL A 410 12.48 -27.19 -2.75
C VAL A 410 11.84 -26.07 -1.92
N VAL A 411 10.91 -26.45 -1.04
CA VAL A 411 10.24 -25.51 -0.12
C VAL A 411 11.19 -25.12 1.01
N GLY A 412 11.20 -23.85 1.34
CA GLY A 412 11.96 -23.29 2.46
C GLY A 412 11.50 -21.88 2.77
N HIS A 413 12.26 -21.21 3.61
CA HIS A 413 12.00 -19.83 4.02
C HIS A 413 12.25 -18.87 2.86
N ILE A 414 11.30 -18.00 2.61
CA ILE A 414 11.44 -16.92 1.63
C ILE A 414 12.30 -15.82 2.25
N CYS A 415 13.49 -15.62 1.73
CA CYS A 415 14.40 -14.55 2.13
C CYS A 415 14.48 -13.50 1.03
N ILE A 416 14.48 -12.24 1.42
CA ILE A 416 14.47 -11.10 0.50
C ILE A 416 15.62 -10.15 0.76
N SER A 417 16.06 -9.45 -0.30
CA SER A 417 17.08 -8.41 -0.24
C SER A 417 16.79 -7.31 -1.28
N GLY A 418 17.45 -6.18 -1.16
CA GLY A 418 17.41 -5.12 -2.17
C GLY A 418 17.23 -3.73 -1.60
N PRO A 419 17.14 -2.72 -2.47
CA PRO A 419 17.14 -1.31 -2.07
C PRO A 419 15.86 -0.86 -1.34
N SER A 420 14.80 -1.66 -1.39
CA SER A 420 13.53 -1.39 -0.69
C SER A 420 13.44 -2.00 0.70
N LEU A 421 14.43 -2.84 1.08
CA LEU A 421 14.43 -3.52 2.36
C LEU A 421 14.50 -2.51 3.50
N MET A 422 13.62 -2.67 4.50
CA MET A 422 13.55 -1.81 5.68
C MET A 422 14.90 -1.63 6.38
N SER A 423 15.06 -0.53 7.11
CA SER A 423 16.21 -0.33 7.98
C SER A 423 16.14 -1.13 9.30
N GLY A 424 15.05 -1.83 9.56
CA GLY A 424 14.78 -2.60 10.76
C GLY A 424 13.49 -2.20 11.44
N TYR A 425 13.25 -2.73 12.64
CA TYR A 425 12.08 -2.35 13.44
C TYR A 425 12.42 -1.25 14.44
N PHE A 426 11.50 -0.32 14.62
CA PHE A 426 11.66 0.78 15.56
C PHE A 426 11.77 0.27 17.00
N GLY A 427 12.84 0.68 17.70
CA GLY A 427 13.11 0.24 19.07
C GLY A 427 13.77 -1.16 19.18
N ASP A 428 14.08 -1.81 18.06
CA ASP A 428 14.72 -3.13 18.01
C ASP A 428 16.09 -3.04 17.31
N GLN A 429 17.14 -2.76 18.12
CA GLN A 429 18.50 -2.60 17.62
C GLN A 429 19.04 -3.91 17.01
N VAL A 430 18.64 -5.06 17.53
CA VAL A 430 19.10 -6.37 17.01
C VAL A 430 18.68 -6.56 15.56
N SER A 431 17.41 -6.29 15.25
CA SER A 431 16.92 -6.38 13.86
C SER A 431 17.60 -5.40 12.92
N GLN A 432 17.89 -4.18 13.39
CA GLN A 432 18.59 -3.17 12.59
C GLN A 432 20.04 -3.60 12.28
N ASP A 433 20.75 -4.10 13.28
CA ASP A 433 22.12 -4.57 13.12
C ASP A 433 22.21 -5.80 12.21
N GLU A 434 21.27 -6.72 12.31
CA GLU A 434 21.20 -7.92 11.47
C GLU A 434 20.99 -7.57 10.00
N ILE A 435 20.01 -6.72 9.71
CA ILE A 435 19.72 -6.27 8.34
C ILE A 435 20.93 -5.49 7.79
N ALA A 436 21.52 -4.59 8.57
CA ALA A 436 22.69 -3.84 8.14
C ALA A 436 23.90 -4.75 7.84
N ALA A 437 24.06 -5.84 8.59
CA ALA A 437 25.18 -6.77 8.42
C ALA A 437 24.98 -7.73 7.24
N THR A 438 23.74 -8.23 7.01
CA THR A 438 23.47 -9.29 6.04
C THR A 438 22.91 -8.77 4.72
N GLY A 439 22.13 -7.68 4.75
CA GLY A 439 21.35 -7.20 3.61
C GLY A 439 20.19 -8.12 3.22
N TRP A 440 19.84 -9.10 4.06
CA TRP A 440 18.78 -10.09 3.84
C TRP A 440 17.81 -10.12 5.01
N LEU A 441 16.55 -10.38 4.70
CA LEU A 441 15.48 -10.62 5.67
C LEU A 441 14.83 -11.97 5.39
N ASP A 442 14.70 -12.81 6.41
CA ASP A 442 13.76 -13.95 6.43
C ASP A 442 12.37 -13.39 6.68
N THR A 443 11.46 -13.59 5.75
CA THR A 443 10.11 -13.02 5.81
C THR A 443 9.20 -13.77 6.80
N GLY A 444 9.57 -14.99 7.17
CA GLY A 444 8.72 -15.91 7.91
C GLY A 444 7.74 -16.69 7.01
N ASP A 445 7.65 -16.34 5.74
CA ASP A 445 6.84 -17.09 4.76
C ASP A 445 7.61 -18.25 4.17
N LEU A 446 6.87 -19.29 3.76
CA LEU A 446 7.40 -20.46 3.09
C LEU A 446 7.03 -20.47 1.61
N GLY A 447 7.93 -20.96 0.77
CA GLY A 447 7.69 -21.04 -0.66
C GLY A 447 8.80 -21.76 -1.40
N TYR A 448 8.70 -21.78 -2.71
CA TYR A 448 9.71 -22.30 -3.61
C TYR A 448 9.82 -21.47 -4.88
N LEU A 449 10.94 -21.58 -5.57
CA LEU A 449 11.15 -21.02 -6.90
C LEU A 449 10.98 -22.11 -7.97
N LEU A 450 10.44 -21.72 -9.11
CA LEU A 450 10.37 -22.52 -10.34
C LEU A 450 10.57 -21.61 -11.53
N ASP A 451 11.63 -21.83 -12.31
CA ASP A 451 12.06 -20.99 -13.42
C ASP A 451 12.24 -19.49 -13.00
N GLY A 452 12.65 -19.28 -11.74
CA GLY A 452 12.80 -17.98 -11.12
C GLY A 452 11.50 -17.33 -10.65
N TYR A 453 10.33 -17.97 -10.83
CA TYR A 453 9.04 -17.49 -10.32
C TYR A 453 8.79 -17.99 -8.91
N LEU A 454 8.24 -17.11 -8.09
CA LEU A 454 7.91 -17.41 -6.68
C LEU A 454 6.52 -18.03 -6.56
N TYR A 455 6.45 -19.10 -5.78
CA TYR A 455 5.21 -19.75 -5.33
C TYR A 455 5.19 -19.79 -3.81
N VAL A 456 4.25 -19.11 -3.19
CA VAL A 456 4.10 -19.06 -1.73
C VAL A 456 3.25 -20.23 -1.27
N THR A 457 3.75 -21.00 -0.29
CA THR A 457 3.07 -22.24 0.17
C THR A 457 2.48 -22.11 1.57
N GLY A 458 2.92 -21.14 2.35
CA GLY A 458 2.44 -20.96 3.72
C GLY A 458 3.24 -19.92 4.50
N HIS A 459 2.96 -19.91 5.79
CA HIS A 459 3.56 -19.02 6.79
C HIS A 459 4.27 -19.84 7.84
#